data_1fda17642844c97cd5a5b5cf1e305398
#
_entry.id   1fda17642844c97cd5a5b5cf1e305398
#
_cell.length_a   1.000
_cell.length_b   1.000
_cell.length_c   1.000
_cell.angle_alpha   90.00
_cell.angle_beta   90.00
_cell.angle_gamma   90.00
#
_symmetry.space_group_name_H-M   'P 1'
#
loop_
_entity.id
_entity.type
_entity.pdbx_description
1 polymer ?
#
loop_
_entity_poly.entity_id
_entity_poly.type
_entity_poly.pdbx_seq_one_letter_code
_entity_poly.pdbx_strand_id
1 'polypeptide(L)'
;MCRAVAVKNCNCDKRKAPQRIPQLAPMTYKKTNDKGEEEEKLYFREVFVFKYEDTEQLDGKEFIDPVDSVVQELDFDVKDFKVMEKKLLKIIKDNGFTHSYKDTGQDNLNGWCDFFQNQIVIRENMSEAQTIKTTIHEIGHMFGHKDFSQTLPRSLKETEAESIAYVVSNYLGLDTSNYSIGYVTGWSANEEFILKESVDRVSKTSKLILDKLGI
;
A
#
# COMPACT_ATOMS: atom_id res chain seq x y z
N MET A 1 20.27 -0.91 -0.75
CA MET A 1 19.83 -1.91 -1.76
C MET A 1 20.52 -3.23 -1.45
N CYS A 2 19.85 -4.13 -0.75
CA CYS A 2 20.37 -5.49 -0.56
C CYS A 2 20.07 -6.30 -1.83
N ARG A 3 21.11 -6.67 -2.58
CA ARG A 3 20.97 -7.67 -3.64
C ARG A 3 20.99 -9.05 -3.00
N ALA A 4 19.82 -9.57 -2.66
CA ALA A 4 19.68 -10.93 -2.14
C ALA A 4 19.47 -11.97 -3.25
N VAL A 5 19.22 -11.51 -4.47
CA VAL A 5 18.98 -12.37 -5.63
C VAL A 5 19.84 -11.96 -6.84
N ALA A 6 20.21 -12.94 -7.65
CA ALA A 6 20.84 -12.74 -8.95
C ALA A 6 19.89 -13.18 -10.07
N VAL A 7 20.08 -12.62 -11.25
CA VAL A 7 19.37 -13.11 -12.45
C VAL A 7 19.97 -14.44 -12.86
N LYS A 8 19.15 -15.45 -13.12
CA LYS A 8 19.60 -16.75 -13.58
C LYS A 8 20.48 -16.62 -14.83
N ASN A 9 21.71 -17.10 -14.75
CA ASN A 9 22.58 -17.20 -15.90
C ASN A 9 22.10 -18.36 -16.80
N CYS A 10 21.28 -18.05 -17.78
CA CYS A 10 20.82 -19.03 -18.73
C CYS A 10 21.88 -19.25 -19.81
N ASN A 11 22.58 -20.37 -19.74
CA ASN A 11 23.49 -20.84 -20.82
C ASN A 11 22.71 -21.58 -21.93
N CYS A 12 21.43 -21.32 -22.07
CA CYS A 12 20.49 -22.00 -22.93
C CYS A 12 19.74 -21.03 -23.84
N ASP A 13 19.13 -21.55 -24.89
CA ASP A 13 18.32 -20.96 -25.92
C ASP A 13 17.91 -19.48 -25.69
N LYS A 14 18.33 -18.57 -26.56
CA LYS A 14 18.02 -17.12 -26.53
C LYS A 14 16.54 -16.79 -26.33
N ARG A 15 15.63 -17.74 -26.54
CA ARG A 15 14.18 -17.63 -26.30
C ARG A 15 13.78 -17.73 -24.83
N LYS A 16 14.70 -18.14 -23.95
CA LYS A 16 14.49 -18.27 -22.49
C LYS A 16 15.35 -17.31 -21.67
N ALA A 17 15.95 -16.31 -22.32
CA ALA A 17 16.70 -15.29 -21.60
C ALA A 17 15.75 -14.50 -20.67
N PRO A 18 16.20 -14.14 -19.44
CA PRO A 18 15.44 -13.34 -18.51
C PRO A 18 14.93 -12.05 -19.17
N GLN A 19 13.64 -11.80 -19.06
CA GLN A 19 13.04 -10.61 -19.65
C GLN A 19 13.38 -9.39 -18.80
N ARG A 20 14.09 -8.43 -19.38
CA ARG A 20 14.34 -7.14 -18.76
C ARG A 20 13.10 -6.26 -18.88
N ILE A 21 12.55 -5.84 -17.76
CA ILE A 21 11.40 -4.93 -17.71
C ILE A 21 11.94 -3.55 -17.31
N PRO A 22 11.94 -2.56 -18.21
CA PRO A 22 12.42 -1.21 -17.87
C PRO A 22 11.45 -0.53 -16.92
N GLN A 23 11.99 0.13 -15.91
CA GLN A 23 11.24 0.95 -14.97
C GLN A 23 11.99 2.24 -14.68
N LEU A 24 11.29 3.32 -14.39
CA LEU A 24 11.87 4.58 -13.92
C LEU A 24 11.93 4.57 -12.40
N ALA A 25 13.14 4.54 -11.85
CA ALA A 25 13.35 4.65 -10.41
C ALA A 25 13.71 6.10 -10.03
N PRO A 26 13.06 6.65 -9.00
CA PRO A 26 13.45 7.94 -8.46
C PRO A 26 14.81 7.82 -7.77
N MET A 27 15.68 8.77 -8.06
CA MET A 27 17.02 8.89 -7.49
C MET A 27 17.22 10.32 -7.02
N THR A 28 17.90 10.50 -5.91
CA THR A 28 18.27 11.82 -5.43
C THR A 28 19.76 12.06 -5.59
N TYR A 29 20.14 13.30 -5.86
CA TYR A 29 21.52 13.76 -5.83
C TYR A 29 21.62 15.13 -5.17
N LYS A 30 22.71 15.35 -4.49
CA LYS A 30 23.00 16.64 -3.88
C LYS A 30 23.65 17.57 -4.90
N LYS A 31 23.15 18.79 -5.02
CA LYS A 31 23.71 19.85 -5.84
C LYS A 31 23.88 21.09 -4.97
N THR A 32 25.07 21.70 -5.04
CA THR A 32 25.32 22.99 -4.40
C THR A 32 24.70 24.12 -5.23
N ASN A 33 23.87 24.93 -4.63
CA ASN A 33 23.30 26.10 -5.27
C ASN A 33 24.33 27.27 -5.34
N ASP A 34 23.97 28.36 -6.04
CA ASP A 34 24.85 29.53 -6.22
C ASP A 34 25.15 30.25 -4.89
N LYS A 35 24.46 29.89 -3.80
CA LYS A 35 24.67 30.44 -2.44
C LYS A 35 25.55 29.52 -1.58
N GLY A 36 26.03 28.38 -2.11
CA GLY A 36 26.87 27.44 -1.40
C GLY A 36 26.10 26.45 -0.52
N GLU A 37 24.78 26.40 -0.60
CA GLU A 37 23.93 25.48 0.16
C GLU A 37 23.69 24.20 -0.64
N GLU A 38 23.70 23.02 0.05
CA GLU A 38 23.37 21.74 -0.57
C GLU A 38 21.85 21.62 -0.74
N GLU A 39 21.41 21.45 -1.96
CA GLU A 39 20.02 21.10 -2.30
C GLU A 39 19.96 19.66 -2.78
N GLU A 40 18.98 18.88 -2.30
CA GLU A 40 18.70 17.55 -2.79
C GLU A 40 17.73 17.64 -3.98
N LYS A 41 18.15 17.13 -5.14
CA LYS A 41 17.34 17.15 -6.36
C LYS A 41 16.95 15.74 -6.76
N LEU A 42 15.68 15.58 -7.14
CA LEU A 42 15.11 14.34 -7.65
C LEU A 42 15.35 14.26 -9.16
N TYR A 43 15.77 13.07 -9.62
CA TYR A 43 15.78 12.71 -11.02
C TYR A 43 15.32 11.26 -11.19
N PHE A 44 14.90 10.90 -12.38
CA PHE A 44 14.48 9.54 -12.68
C PHE A 44 15.55 8.84 -13.53
N ARG A 45 15.88 7.61 -13.16
CA ARG A 45 16.82 6.77 -13.89
C ARG A 45 16.10 5.51 -14.35
N GLU A 46 16.36 5.11 -15.58
CA GLU A 46 15.95 3.80 -16.06
C GLU A 46 16.70 2.70 -15.32
N VAL A 47 15.96 1.78 -14.74
CA VAL A 47 16.45 0.56 -14.10
C VAL A 47 15.71 -0.63 -14.70
N PHE A 48 16.34 -1.80 -14.66
CA PHE A 48 15.71 -3.01 -15.12
C PHE A 48 15.33 -3.88 -13.95
N VAL A 49 14.09 -4.37 -13.96
CA VAL A 49 13.61 -5.40 -13.05
C VAL A 49 13.38 -6.69 -13.84
N PHE A 50 13.33 -7.80 -13.12
CA PHE A 50 13.16 -9.13 -13.68
C PHE A 50 12.00 -9.81 -13.00
N LYS A 51 11.34 -10.75 -13.67
CA LYS A 51 10.36 -11.61 -13.02
C LYS A 51 11.03 -12.45 -11.94
N TYR A 52 10.28 -12.74 -10.88
CA TYR A 52 10.76 -13.59 -9.79
C TYR A 52 11.26 -14.97 -10.29
N GLU A 53 10.53 -15.56 -11.22
CA GLU A 53 10.86 -16.85 -11.85
C GLU A 53 12.23 -16.85 -12.58
N ASP A 54 12.68 -15.66 -12.99
CA ASP A 54 13.94 -15.43 -13.69
C ASP A 54 15.12 -15.10 -12.72
N THR A 55 14.89 -15.19 -11.42
CA THR A 55 15.88 -14.90 -10.38
C THR A 55 16.28 -16.15 -9.62
N GLU A 56 17.44 -16.12 -9.00
CA GLU A 56 17.94 -17.17 -8.10
C GLU A 56 18.54 -16.54 -6.84
N GLN A 57 18.48 -17.25 -5.74
CA GLN A 57 19.06 -16.80 -4.48
C GLN A 57 20.58 -16.74 -4.58
N LEU A 58 21.19 -15.67 -4.10
CA LEU A 58 22.63 -15.57 -3.95
C LEU A 58 23.10 -16.37 -2.74
N ASP A 59 24.15 -17.14 -2.92
CA ASP A 59 24.78 -17.92 -1.85
C ASP A 59 25.16 -17.02 -0.65
N GLY A 60 24.79 -17.48 0.54
CA GLY A 60 25.05 -16.78 1.81
C GLY A 60 24.20 -15.52 2.05
N LYS A 61 23.14 -15.28 1.27
CA LYS A 61 22.14 -14.22 1.51
C LYS A 61 20.83 -14.85 1.91
N GLU A 62 20.23 -14.32 2.97
CA GLU A 62 18.86 -14.64 3.31
C GLU A 62 17.92 -14.08 2.25
N PHE A 63 17.09 -14.94 1.70
CA PHE A 63 16.09 -14.55 0.72
C PHE A 63 14.75 -14.41 1.44
N ILE A 64 14.19 -13.22 1.41
CA ILE A 64 12.81 -12.99 1.85
C ILE A 64 11.95 -13.00 0.59
N ASP A 65 11.01 -13.96 0.53
CA ASP A 65 10.06 -14.02 -0.57
C ASP A 65 9.24 -12.70 -0.58
N PRO A 66 9.18 -11.99 -1.70
CA PRO A 66 8.35 -10.79 -1.79
C PRO A 66 6.88 -11.05 -1.46
N VAL A 67 6.38 -12.27 -1.69
CA VAL A 67 5.01 -12.66 -1.34
C VAL A 67 4.86 -12.79 0.17
N ASP A 68 5.83 -13.38 0.86
CA ASP A 68 5.82 -13.50 2.32
C ASP A 68 5.95 -12.13 3.00
N SER A 69 6.67 -11.18 2.38
CA SER A 69 6.77 -9.81 2.90
C SER A 69 5.47 -8.99 2.73
N VAL A 70 4.59 -9.41 1.81
CA VAL A 70 3.30 -8.76 1.55
C VAL A 70 2.21 -9.21 2.55
N VAL A 71 2.40 -10.36 3.18
CA VAL A 71 1.41 -10.97 4.11
C VAL A 71 1.79 -10.74 5.58
N GLN A 72 2.86 -10.00 5.88
CA GLN A 72 3.24 -9.73 7.27
C GLN A 72 2.16 -8.91 7.98
N GLU A 73 1.45 -9.55 8.93
CA GLU A 73 0.55 -8.83 9.84
C GLU A 73 1.38 -7.84 10.68
N LEU A 74 0.84 -6.64 10.84
CA LEU A 74 1.42 -5.67 11.75
C LEU A 74 1.20 -6.19 13.19
N ASP A 75 2.27 -6.51 13.88
CA ASP A 75 2.22 -7.06 15.23
C ASP A 75 2.97 -6.13 16.20
N PHE A 76 2.31 -5.03 16.55
CA PHE A 76 2.78 -4.14 17.62
C PHE A 76 1.58 -3.45 18.29
N ASP A 77 1.79 -3.05 19.53
CA ASP A 77 0.80 -2.33 20.32
C ASP A 77 0.69 -0.88 19.85
N VAL A 78 -0.53 -0.38 19.73
CA VAL A 78 -0.81 1.00 19.35
C VAL A 78 -1.07 1.82 20.59
N LYS A 79 -0.26 2.85 20.82
CA LYS A 79 -0.53 3.79 21.91
C LYS A 79 -1.93 4.37 21.77
N ASP A 80 -2.69 4.30 22.86
CA ASP A 80 -4.07 4.77 22.88
C ASP A 80 -4.99 4.09 21.86
N PHE A 81 -4.74 2.80 21.55
CA PHE A 81 -5.52 2.01 20.58
C PHE A 81 -7.03 2.22 20.70
N LYS A 82 -7.58 2.06 21.90
CA LYS A 82 -9.03 2.20 22.13
C LYS A 82 -9.58 3.60 21.80
N VAL A 83 -8.76 4.62 21.96
CA VAL A 83 -9.15 6.00 21.62
C VAL A 83 -9.18 6.16 20.11
N MET A 84 -8.16 5.63 19.42
CA MET A 84 -8.08 5.67 17.97
C MET A 84 -9.19 4.84 17.32
N GLU A 85 -9.36 3.61 17.78
CA GLU A 85 -10.44 2.73 17.34
C GLU A 85 -11.81 3.43 17.46
N LYS A 86 -12.12 3.99 18.63
CA LYS A 86 -13.38 4.72 18.86
C LYS A 86 -13.57 5.88 17.88
N LYS A 87 -12.53 6.64 17.56
CA LYS A 87 -12.59 7.72 16.59
C LYS A 87 -12.88 7.19 15.17
N LEU A 88 -12.21 6.12 14.74
CA LEU A 88 -12.44 5.49 13.44
C LEU A 88 -13.86 4.92 13.33
N LEU A 89 -14.33 4.21 14.36
CA LEU A 89 -15.69 3.68 14.39
C LEU A 89 -16.75 4.79 14.41
N LYS A 90 -16.44 5.93 15.04
CA LYS A 90 -17.31 7.12 14.97
C LYS A 90 -17.39 7.67 13.55
N ILE A 91 -16.27 7.72 12.79
CA ILE A 91 -16.27 8.14 11.39
C ILE A 91 -17.21 7.25 10.57
N ILE A 92 -17.14 5.93 10.73
CA ILE A 92 -18.01 4.97 10.05
C ILE A 92 -19.48 5.29 10.33
N LYS A 93 -19.83 5.41 11.60
CA LYS A 93 -21.20 5.67 12.06
C LYS A 93 -21.74 7.02 11.57
N ASP A 94 -20.95 8.09 11.69
CA ASP A 94 -21.35 9.45 11.29
C ASP A 94 -21.61 9.58 9.78
N ASN A 95 -21.11 8.62 8.97
CA ASN A 95 -21.34 8.56 7.53
C ASN A 95 -22.39 7.51 7.11
N GLY A 96 -23.20 7.05 8.06
CA GLY A 96 -24.35 6.19 7.82
C GLY A 96 -24.01 4.72 7.59
N PHE A 97 -22.78 4.30 7.95
CA PHE A 97 -22.38 2.89 7.91
C PHE A 97 -22.44 2.27 9.31
N THR A 98 -22.72 0.98 9.34
CA THR A 98 -22.56 0.13 10.53
C THR A 98 -21.20 -0.57 10.48
N HIS A 99 -20.71 -1.03 11.64
CA HIS A 99 -19.51 -1.86 11.69
C HIS A 99 -19.76 -3.12 12.51
N SER A 100 -19.00 -4.16 12.25
CA SER A 100 -18.98 -5.37 13.05
C SER A 100 -17.61 -6.05 12.97
N TYR A 101 -17.24 -6.76 14.02
CA TYR A 101 -16.13 -7.68 14.04
C TYR A 101 -16.66 -9.09 13.77
N LYS A 102 -16.00 -9.85 12.90
CA LYS A 102 -16.39 -11.21 12.53
C LYS A 102 -15.16 -12.08 12.27
N ASP A 103 -15.26 -13.34 12.60
CA ASP A 103 -14.36 -14.33 12.01
C ASP A 103 -14.67 -14.45 10.51
N THR A 104 -13.68 -14.17 9.68
CA THR A 104 -13.83 -14.24 8.22
C THR A 104 -13.71 -15.67 7.68
N GLY A 105 -13.22 -16.60 8.48
CA GLY A 105 -12.90 -17.97 8.07
C GLY A 105 -11.79 -18.06 7.01
N GLN A 106 -11.10 -16.95 6.74
CA GLN A 106 -10.02 -16.85 5.74
C GLN A 106 -8.91 -15.97 6.29
N ASP A 107 -7.69 -16.49 6.38
CA ASP A 107 -6.54 -15.77 6.94
C ASP A 107 -6.12 -14.55 6.12
N ASN A 108 -6.42 -14.53 4.83
CA ASN A 108 -6.08 -13.45 3.92
C ASN A 108 -7.17 -12.38 3.74
N LEU A 109 -8.31 -12.52 4.42
CA LEU A 109 -9.42 -11.55 4.37
C LEU A 109 -9.52 -10.80 5.71
N ASN A 110 -8.96 -9.60 5.77
CA ASN A 110 -8.92 -8.79 7.00
C ASN A 110 -10.17 -7.94 7.21
N GLY A 111 -10.91 -7.63 6.14
CA GLY A 111 -12.15 -6.85 6.21
C GLY A 111 -12.80 -6.68 4.85
N TRP A 112 -13.94 -6.04 4.83
CA TRP A 112 -14.60 -5.58 3.60
C TRP A 112 -15.58 -4.44 3.86
N CYS A 113 -15.76 -3.58 2.86
CA CYS A 113 -16.77 -2.54 2.83
C CYS A 113 -17.92 -2.94 1.90
N ASP A 114 -19.12 -3.09 2.45
CA ASP A 114 -20.35 -3.40 1.72
C ASP A 114 -21.16 -2.12 1.51
N PHE A 115 -21.17 -1.61 0.28
CA PHE A 115 -21.92 -0.40 -0.08
C PHE A 115 -23.42 -0.63 -0.19
N PHE A 116 -23.85 -1.87 -0.42
CA PHE A 116 -25.25 -2.21 -0.52
C PHE A 116 -25.92 -2.21 0.85
N GLN A 117 -25.24 -2.81 1.83
CA GLN A 117 -25.72 -2.85 3.22
C GLN A 117 -25.27 -1.65 4.05
N ASN A 118 -24.41 -0.77 3.52
CA ASN A 118 -23.70 0.26 4.25
C ASN A 118 -23.04 -0.30 5.53
N GLN A 119 -22.24 -1.34 5.36
CA GLN A 119 -21.58 -2.03 6.44
C GLN A 119 -20.09 -2.18 6.18
N ILE A 120 -19.28 -1.96 7.21
CA ILE A 120 -17.88 -2.34 7.26
C ILE A 120 -17.73 -3.51 8.23
N VAL A 121 -17.10 -4.59 7.75
CA VAL A 121 -16.75 -5.74 8.56
C VAL A 121 -15.25 -5.82 8.69
N ILE A 122 -14.77 -6.09 9.90
CA ILE A 122 -13.35 -6.19 10.25
C ILE A 122 -13.13 -7.57 10.86
N ARG A 123 -12.06 -8.25 10.47
CA ARG A 123 -11.69 -9.53 11.05
C ARG A 123 -11.42 -9.36 12.55
N GLU A 124 -11.96 -10.25 13.35
CA GLU A 124 -11.66 -10.31 14.78
C GLU A 124 -10.30 -10.99 15.03
N ASN A 125 -9.77 -10.84 16.23
CA ASN A 125 -8.52 -11.46 16.68
C ASN A 125 -7.24 -11.06 15.92
N MET A 126 -7.25 -9.91 15.24
CA MET A 126 -6.04 -9.28 14.70
C MET A 126 -5.30 -8.49 15.78
N SER A 127 -4.02 -8.20 15.55
CA SER A 127 -3.27 -7.26 16.37
C SER A 127 -3.92 -5.86 16.36
N GLU A 128 -3.61 -5.01 17.33
CA GLU A 128 -4.12 -3.65 17.40
C GLU A 128 -3.73 -2.84 16.16
N ALA A 129 -2.47 -2.94 15.74
CA ALA A 129 -1.96 -2.24 14.56
C ALA A 129 -2.67 -2.68 13.28
N GLN A 130 -2.84 -4.01 13.10
CA GLN A 130 -3.55 -4.55 11.95
C GLN A 130 -5.02 -4.15 11.95
N THR A 131 -5.67 -4.12 13.10
CA THR A 131 -7.06 -3.69 13.25
C THR A 131 -7.24 -2.23 12.83
N ILE A 132 -6.37 -1.33 13.30
CA ILE A 132 -6.40 0.09 12.90
C ILE A 132 -6.17 0.25 11.41
N LYS A 133 -5.11 -0.39 10.86
CA LYS A 133 -4.79 -0.32 9.43
C LYS A 133 -5.96 -0.82 8.58
N THR A 134 -6.52 -1.99 8.91
CA THR A 134 -7.67 -2.55 8.19
C THR A 134 -8.87 -1.62 8.27
N THR A 135 -9.17 -1.06 9.44
CA THR A 135 -10.28 -0.12 9.60
C THR A 135 -10.11 1.12 8.71
N ILE A 136 -8.89 1.67 8.63
CA ILE A 136 -8.59 2.81 7.75
C ILE A 136 -8.74 2.42 6.27
N HIS A 137 -8.28 1.22 5.88
CA HIS A 137 -8.44 0.68 4.53
C HIS A 137 -9.92 0.62 4.12
N GLU A 138 -10.79 0.06 4.97
CA GLU A 138 -12.23 -0.03 4.70
C GLU A 138 -12.91 1.35 4.69
N ILE A 139 -12.47 2.28 5.53
CA ILE A 139 -12.90 3.68 5.46
C ILE A 139 -12.42 4.33 4.16
N GLY A 140 -11.25 3.96 3.67
CA GLY A 140 -10.73 4.36 2.36
C GLY A 140 -11.67 3.93 1.23
N HIS A 141 -12.15 2.69 1.24
CA HIS A 141 -13.20 2.25 0.33
C HIS A 141 -14.49 3.05 0.49
N MET A 142 -14.94 3.25 1.73
CA MET A 142 -16.19 3.96 2.03
C MET A 142 -16.22 5.37 1.43
N PHE A 143 -15.13 6.13 1.52
CA PHE A 143 -15.07 7.50 0.99
C PHE A 143 -14.61 7.57 -0.45
N GLY A 144 -13.62 6.76 -0.83
CA GLY A 144 -12.98 6.84 -2.14
C GLY A 144 -13.75 6.15 -3.24
N HIS A 145 -14.57 5.15 -2.92
CA HIS A 145 -15.11 4.24 -3.94
C HIS A 145 -16.63 4.10 -3.96
N LYS A 146 -17.36 4.77 -3.04
CA LYS A 146 -18.83 4.64 -2.98
C LYS A 146 -19.48 4.96 -4.33
N ASP A 147 -19.12 6.09 -4.96
CA ASP A 147 -19.68 6.54 -6.22
C ASP A 147 -19.11 5.79 -7.43
N PHE A 148 -18.01 5.08 -7.27
CA PHE A 148 -17.26 4.36 -8.29
C PHE A 148 -17.32 2.84 -8.13
N SER A 149 -18.16 2.32 -7.24
CA SER A 149 -18.20 0.90 -6.88
C SER A 149 -18.40 -0.02 -8.09
N GLN A 150 -19.11 0.46 -9.13
CA GLN A 150 -19.42 -0.28 -10.35
C GLN A 150 -18.50 0.05 -11.54
N THR A 151 -17.76 1.18 -11.48
CA THR A 151 -17.04 1.71 -12.65
C THR A 151 -15.54 1.50 -12.60
N LEU A 152 -14.94 1.53 -11.39
CA LEU A 152 -13.51 1.31 -11.24
C LEU A 152 -13.17 -0.18 -11.13
N PRO A 153 -12.06 -0.64 -11.78
CA PRO A 153 -11.55 -1.99 -11.61
C PRO A 153 -11.26 -2.29 -10.13
N ARG A 154 -11.51 -3.52 -9.70
CA ARG A 154 -11.27 -3.94 -8.32
C ARG A 154 -9.81 -3.73 -7.91
N SER A 155 -8.87 -4.12 -8.76
CA SER A 155 -7.43 -3.96 -8.49
C SER A 155 -7.05 -2.51 -8.20
N LEU A 156 -7.63 -1.56 -8.94
CA LEU A 156 -7.38 -0.13 -8.74
C LEU A 156 -7.96 0.34 -7.40
N LYS A 157 -9.19 -0.07 -7.07
CA LYS A 157 -9.81 0.25 -5.77
C LYS A 157 -8.99 -0.26 -4.59
N GLU A 158 -8.49 -1.49 -4.68
CA GLU A 158 -7.62 -2.07 -3.64
C GLU A 158 -6.31 -1.28 -3.50
N THR A 159 -5.67 -0.93 -4.63
CA THR A 159 -4.44 -0.13 -4.62
C THR A 159 -4.66 1.26 -4.01
N GLU A 160 -5.76 1.92 -4.33
CA GLU A 160 -6.10 3.22 -3.76
C GLU A 160 -6.41 3.11 -2.26
N ALA A 161 -7.19 2.13 -1.82
CA ALA A 161 -7.52 1.92 -0.42
C ALA A 161 -6.27 1.59 0.41
N GLU A 162 -5.37 0.77 -0.13
CA GLU A 162 -4.10 0.47 0.52
C GLU A 162 -3.19 1.70 0.61
N SER A 163 -3.15 2.53 -0.44
CA SER A 163 -2.40 3.79 -0.43
C SER A 163 -2.96 4.77 0.61
N ILE A 164 -4.27 4.86 0.74
CA ILE A 164 -4.94 5.67 1.77
C ILE A 164 -4.58 5.13 3.17
N ALA A 165 -4.66 3.82 3.36
CA ALA A 165 -4.31 3.18 4.63
C ALA A 165 -2.85 3.46 5.00
N TYR A 166 -1.92 3.38 4.03
CA TYR A 166 -0.52 3.71 4.23
C TYR A 166 -0.32 5.16 4.66
N VAL A 167 -0.86 6.12 3.91
CA VAL A 167 -0.70 7.55 4.19
C VAL A 167 -1.24 7.91 5.57
N VAL A 168 -2.46 7.47 5.88
CA VAL A 168 -3.10 7.78 7.16
C VAL A 168 -2.40 7.08 8.33
N SER A 169 -2.07 5.80 8.20
CA SER A 169 -1.36 5.03 9.24
C SER A 169 0.01 5.64 9.54
N ASN A 170 0.78 5.98 8.50
CA ASN A 170 2.08 6.62 8.66
C ASN A 170 1.97 7.97 9.38
N TYR A 171 0.96 8.78 9.05
CA TYR A 171 0.71 10.05 9.74
C TYR A 171 0.37 9.84 11.23
N LEU A 172 -0.29 8.73 11.56
CA LEU A 172 -0.59 8.31 12.93
C LEU A 172 0.62 7.71 13.67
N GLY A 173 1.79 7.62 13.01
CA GLY A 173 3.01 7.03 13.56
C GLY A 173 3.04 5.50 13.53
N LEU A 174 2.15 4.87 12.79
CA LEU A 174 2.15 3.42 12.55
C LEU A 174 3.05 3.13 11.35
N ASP A 175 4.17 2.46 11.57
CA ASP A 175 5.07 2.05 10.48
C ASP A 175 4.48 0.88 9.71
N THR A 176 3.93 1.18 8.56
CA THR A 176 3.36 0.20 7.62
C THR A 176 4.22 0.06 6.35
N SER A 177 5.45 0.59 6.34
CA SER A 177 6.30 0.69 5.15
C SER A 177 6.62 -0.67 4.52
N ASN A 178 6.82 -1.70 5.33
CA ASN A 178 7.11 -3.05 4.84
C ASN A 178 5.94 -3.70 4.10
N TYR A 179 4.72 -3.25 4.37
CA TYR A 179 3.50 -3.82 3.80
C TYR A 179 3.05 -3.13 2.51
N SER A 180 3.19 -1.81 2.41
CA SER A 180 2.50 -1.01 1.38
C SER A 180 3.31 -0.81 0.10
N ILE A 181 4.64 -1.00 0.13
CA ILE A 181 5.51 -0.74 -1.02
C ILE A 181 5.19 -1.67 -2.21
N GLY A 182 4.74 -2.90 -1.95
CA GLY A 182 4.37 -3.87 -2.97
C GLY A 182 3.16 -3.46 -3.82
N TYR A 183 2.22 -2.72 -3.26
CA TYR A 183 0.99 -2.31 -3.93
C TYR A 183 1.17 -1.10 -4.85
N VAL A 184 2.03 -0.15 -4.47
CA VAL A 184 2.27 1.08 -5.24
C VAL A 184 3.09 0.82 -6.51
N THR A 185 3.86 -0.26 -6.57
CA THR A 185 4.71 -0.61 -7.71
C THR A 185 3.96 -1.26 -8.88
N GLY A 186 2.70 -1.64 -8.70
CA GLY A 186 1.86 -2.29 -9.73
C GLY A 186 1.25 -1.35 -10.78
N TRP A 187 1.51 -0.06 -10.69
CA TRP A 187 0.98 0.94 -11.63
C TRP A 187 1.75 0.85 -12.96
N SER A 188 1.12 0.33 -14.00
CA SER A 188 1.74 0.22 -15.31
C SER A 188 1.77 1.57 -16.03
N ALA A 189 2.88 1.85 -16.73
CA ALA A 189 3.21 3.13 -17.35
C ALA A 189 2.25 3.61 -18.48
N ASN A 190 1.18 2.90 -18.79
CA ASN A 190 0.30 3.23 -19.90
C ASN A 190 -0.95 4.04 -19.54
N GLU A 191 -1.07 4.52 -18.28
CA GLU A 191 -2.30 5.13 -17.81
C GLU A 191 -2.04 6.40 -16.96
N GLU A 192 -1.27 7.34 -17.49
CA GLU A 192 -0.93 8.60 -16.80
C GLU A 192 -2.17 9.36 -16.31
N PHE A 193 -3.27 9.31 -17.07
CA PHE A 193 -4.52 9.95 -16.68
C PHE A 193 -5.20 9.25 -15.50
N ILE A 194 -5.27 7.92 -15.53
CA ILE A 194 -5.82 7.11 -14.43
C ILE A 194 -4.97 7.30 -13.18
N LEU A 195 -3.66 7.34 -13.32
CA LEU A 195 -2.74 7.59 -12.23
C LEU A 195 -3.01 8.94 -11.55
N LYS A 196 -3.20 10.02 -12.33
CA LYS A 196 -3.47 11.35 -11.79
C LYS A 196 -4.79 11.40 -11.00
N GLU A 197 -5.86 10.82 -11.53
CA GLU A 197 -7.15 10.75 -10.84
C GLU A 197 -7.08 9.92 -9.57
N SER A 198 -6.34 8.81 -9.59
CA SER A 198 -6.13 7.95 -8.42
C SER A 198 -5.33 8.66 -7.34
N VAL A 199 -4.24 9.34 -7.68
CA VAL A 199 -3.46 10.13 -6.73
C VAL A 199 -4.32 11.24 -6.09
N ASP A 200 -5.18 11.88 -6.88
CA ASP A 200 -6.09 12.91 -6.39
C ASP A 200 -7.14 12.34 -5.43
N ARG A 201 -7.74 11.17 -5.75
CA ARG A 201 -8.67 10.46 -4.83
C ARG A 201 -7.97 10.05 -3.54
N VAL A 202 -6.80 9.43 -3.63
CA VAL A 202 -6.01 9.01 -2.46
C VAL A 202 -5.71 10.22 -1.57
N SER A 203 -5.20 11.30 -2.16
CA SER A 203 -4.85 12.53 -1.41
C SER A 203 -6.07 13.15 -0.72
N LYS A 204 -7.17 13.32 -1.45
CA LYS A 204 -8.42 13.89 -0.90
C LYS A 204 -9.03 13.01 0.19
N THR A 205 -9.05 11.70 -0.03
CA THR A 205 -9.62 10.76 0.94
C THR A 205 -8.77 10.66 2.20
N SER A 206 -7.44 10.59 2.06
CA SER A 206 -6.54 10.58 3.21
C SER A 206 -6.69 11.86 4.04
N LYS A 207 -6.70 13.02 3.38
CA LYS A 207 -6.95 14.29 4.06
C LYS A 207 -8.28 14.31 4.79
N LEU A 208 -9.36 13.86 4.15
CA LEU A 208 -10.70 13.81 4.75
C LEU A 208 -10.72 12.95 6.02
N ILE A 209 -10.04 11.80 5.99
CA ILE A 209 -9.95 10.92 7.16
C ILE A 209 -9.19 11.62 8.30
N LEU A 210 -8.03 12.23 8.01
CA LEU A 210 -7.24 12.95 9.00
C LEU A 210 -8.03 14.13 9.61
N ASP A 211 -8.69 14.94 8.79
CA ASP A 211 -9.54 16.05 9.25
C ASP A 211 -10.66 15.55 10.20
N LYS A 212 -11.28 14.39 9.89
CA LYS A 212 -12.30 13.77 10.74
C LYS A 212 -11.74 13.16 12.04
N LEU A 213 -10.47 12.78 12.06
CA LEU A 213 -9.76 12.35 13.27
C LEU A 213 -9.38 13.52 14.17
N GLY A 214 -9.47 14.77 13.66
CA GLY A 214 -9.10 15.98 14.37
C GLY A 214 -7.58 16.22 14.37
N ILE A 215 -6.95 15.87 13.28
CA ILE A 215 -5.50 15.96 13.09
C ILE A 215 -5.19 16.92 11.94
#